data_f647cc0564f4022428cf081c6b222b13
#
_entry.id   f647cc0564f4022428cf081c6b222b13
#
_cell.length_a   1.000
_cell.length_b   1.000
_cell.length_c   1.000
_cell.angle_alpha   90.00
_cell.angle_beta   90.00
_cell.angle_gamma   90.00
#
_symmetry.space_group_name_H-M   'P 1'
#
loop_
_entity.id
_entity.type
_entity.pdbx_description
1 polymer ?
#
loop_
_entity_poly.entity_id
_entity_poly.type
_entity_poly.pdbx_seq_one_letter_code
_entity_poly.pdbx_strand_id
1 'polypeptide(L)'
;MDTYNQLNEVLVHLFNHTLKIEEESLIKDEFKDISMNDMHIIEAVGDGEPKNMSSIARIVGVTVGTLTIAMNNLVKKGYVIRTRSEKDRRVVLISLAD
;
A
#
# COMPACT_ATOMS: atom_id res chain seq x y z
N MET A 1 6.50 -9.77 -13.88
CA MET A 1 6.06 -9.84 -13.52
C MET A 1 5.65 -9.30 -12.98
N ASP A 2 6.08 -9.67 -12.36
CA ASP A 2 5.27 -8.66 -12.26
C ASP A 2 5.13 -8.26 -10.87
N THR A 3 4.92 -6.99 -10.76
CA THR A 3 4.86 -6.32 -9.51
C THR A 3 3.81 -6.88 -8.59
N TYR A 4 2.69 -7.22 -9.15
CA TYR A 4 1.61 -7.75 -8.36
C TYR A 4 2.06 -9.05 -7.70
N ASN A 5 2.74 -9.92 -8.47
CA ASN A 5 3.20 -11.17 -7.92
C ASN A 5 4.29 -10.97 -6.88
N GLN A 6 5.15 -9.98 -7.09
CA GLN A 6 6.18 -9.69 -6.12
C GLN A 6 5.58 -9.22 -4.81
N LEU A 7 4.59 -8.34 -4.89
CA LEU A 7 3.95 -7.83 -3.71
C LEU A 7 3.20 -8.94 -2.99
N ASN A 8 2.56 -9.81 -3.76
CA ASN A 8 1.84 -10.93 -3.21
C ASN A 8 2.81 -11.86 -2.48
N GLU A 9 3.98 -12.09 -3.04
CA GLU A 9 4.96 -12.93 -2.41
C GLU A 9 5.43 -12.35 -1.09
N VAL A 10 5.61 -11.03 -1.05
CA VAL A 10 6.01 -10.37 0.17
C VAL A 10 4.94 -10.54 1.23
N LEU A 11 3.67 -10.37 0.85
CA LEU A 11 2.58 -10.49 1.80
C LEU A 11 2.47 -11.92 2.33
N VAL A 12 2.59 -12.90 1.44
CA VAL A 12 2.51 -14.29 1.84
C VAL A 12 3.68 -14.64 2.76
N HIS A 13 4.87 -14.19 2.41
CA HIS A 13 6.05 -14.46 3.19
C HIS A 13 5.92 -13.85 4.59
N LEU A 14 5.44 -12.63 4.66
CA LEU A 14 5.27 -11.95 5.92
C LEU A 14 4.25 -12.67 6.78
N PHE A 15 3.17 -13.10 6.17
CA PHE A 15 2.11 -13.80 6.88
C PHE A 15 2.63 -15.12 7.44
N ASN A 16 3.38 -15.86 6.62
CA ASN A 16 3.92 -17.14 7.05
C ASN A 16 4.90 -16.95 8.20
N HIS A 17 5.69 -15.91 8.14
CA HIS A 17 6.61 -15.63 9.20
C HIS A 17 5.85 -15.33 10.49
N THR A 18 4.81 -14.54 10.38
CA THR A 18 4.04 -14.17 11.55
C THR A 18 3.51 -15.40 12.29
N LEU A 19 3.22 -16.44 11.52
CA LEU A 19 2.71 -17.64 12.15
C LEU A 19 3.80 -18.45 12.86
N LYS A 20 4.98 -18.23 12.46
CA LYS A 20 6.03 -19.03 13.01
C LYS A 20 6.49 -18.70 14.36
N ILE A 21 6.60 -17.59 14.69
CA ILE A 21 7.01 -17.20 15.93
C ILE A 21 7.55 -16.06 16.30
N GLU A 22 8.06 -15.99 17.27
CA GLU A 22 8.51 -14.87 17.85
C GLU A 22 9.66 -14.32 17.17
N GLU A 23 10.40 -14.96 16.59
CA GLU A 23 11.53 -14.39 16.00
C GLU A 23 11.01 -13.41 15.05
N GLU A 24 9.76 -13.41 14.86
CA GLU A 24 9.18 -12.52 13.98
C GLU A 24 9.16 -11.18 14.61
N SER A 25 9.56 -11.07 15.81
CA SER A 25 9.51 -9.78 16.46
C SER A 25 10.18 -8.71 15.60
N LEU A 26 11.16 -9.08 14.81
CA LEU A 26 11.82 -8.11 13.96
C LEU A 26 10.86 -7.64 12.89
N ILE A 27 10.15 -8.56 12.30
CA ILE A 27 9.20 -8.21 11.27
C ILE A 27 8.05 -7.45 11.88
N LYS A 28 7.63 -7.85 13.08
CA LYS A 28 6.56 -7.15 13.74
C LYS A 28 6.96 -5.71 13.99
N ASP A 29 8.18 -5.48 14.39
CA ASP A 29 8.60 -4.12 14.69
C ASP A 29 8.64 -3.30 13.41
N GLU A 30 8.98 -3.92 12.30
CA GLU A 30 9.07 -3.22 11.06
C GLU A 30 7.72 -2.94 10.44
N PHE A 31 6.77 -3.84 10.60
CA PHE A 31 5.46 -3.69 9.97
C PHE A 31 4.30 -3.61 10.97
N LYS A 32 4.60 -3.37 12.21
CA LYS A 32 3.55 -3.39 13.22
C LYS A 32 2.48 -2.32 13.02
N ASP A 33 2.82 -1.28 12.29
CA ASP A 33 1.86 -0.21 12.07
C ASP A 33 1.09 -0.38 10.77
N ILE A 34 1.17 -1.56 10.16
CA ILE A 34 0.43 -1.82 8.94
C ILE A 34 -0.69 -2.77 9.23
N SER A 35 -1.91 -2.36 8.94
CA SER A 35 -3.07 -3.21 9.13
C SER A 35 -3.26 -4.05 7.87
N MET A 36 -4.16 -5.03 7.94
CA MET A 36 -4.48 -5.84 6.78
C MET A 36 -5.09 -4.97 5.68
N ASN A 37 -5.90 -3.98 6.05
CA ASN A 37 -6.45 -3.08 5.07
C ASN A 37 -5.34 -2.27 4.39
N ASP A 38 -4.34 -1.86 5.16
CA ASP A 38 -3.21 -1.13 4.59
C ASP A 38 -2.46 -1.99 3.58
N MET A 39 -2.32 -3.27 3.86
CA MET A 39 -1.66 -4.17 2.95
C MET A 39 -2.45 -4.32 1.66
N HIS A 40 -3.77 -4.36 1.74
CA HIS A 40 -4.62 -4.43 0.56
C HIS A 40 -4.45 -3.15 -0.28
N ILE A 41 -4.32 -2.02 0.37
CA ILE A 41 -4.14 -0.76 -0.33
C ILE A 41 -2.78 -0.73 -1.02
N ILE A 42 -1.74 -1.16 -0.33
CA ILE A 42 -0.40 -1.21 -0.90
C ILE A 42 -0.39 -2.14 -2.11
N GLU A 43 -1.07 -3.27 -2.01
CA GLU A 43 -1.15 -4.21 -3.12
C GLU A 43 -1.85 -3.56 -4.31
N ALA A 44 -2.92 -2.82 -4.05
CA ALA A 44 -3.68 -2.17 -5.10
C ALA A 44 -2.86 -1.06 -5.79
N VAL A 45 -2.02 -0.37 -5.03
CA VAL A 45 -1.18 0.67 -5.58
C VAL A 45 -0.17 0.05 -6.56
N GLY A 46 0.43 -1.05 -6.17
CA GLY A 46 1.36 -1.76 -7.04
C GLY A 46 2.63 -0.96 -7.32
N ASP A 47 3.53 -1.62 -8.07
CA ASP A 47 4.81 -1.02 -8.30
C ASP A 47 4.92 -0.51 -9.72
N GLY A 48 3.84 -0.38 -10.42
CA GLY A 48 3.86 0.08 -11.78
C GLY A 48 3.65 1.58 -11.85
N GLU A 49 2.92 2.01 -12.84
CA GLU A 49 2.66 3.42 -13.01
C GLU A 49 1.82 3.95 -11.86
N PRO A 50 2.00 5.21 -11.50
CA PRO A 50 1.20 5.80 -10.45
C PRO A 50 -0.28 5.71 -10.80
N LYS A 51 -1.12 5.52 -9.81
CA LYS A 51 -2.55 5.40 -9.99
C LYS A 51 -3.27 6.52 -9.24
N ASN A 52 -4.44 6.88 -9.73
CA ASN A 52 -5.21 7.91 -9.04
C ASN A 52 -6.04 7.27 -7.93
N MET A 53 -6.55 8.11 -7.04
CA MET A 53 -7.27 7.64 -5.87
C MET A 53 -8.54 6.87 -6.24
N SER A 54 -9.25 7.32 -7.27
CA SER A 54 -10.49 6.64 -7.66
C SER A 54 -10.23 5.23 -8.12
N SER A 55 -9.15 5.01 -8.86
CA SER A 55 -8.81 3.68 -9.34
C SER A 55 -8.46 2.76 -8.19
N ILE A 56 -7.68 3.27 -7.23
CA ILE A 56 -7.29 2.46 -6.10
C ILE A 56 -8.52 2.15 -5.25
N ALA A 57 -9.38 3.12 -5.04
CA ALA A 57 -10.59 2.91 -4.25
C ALA A 57 -11.46 1.82 -4.87
N ARG A 58 -11.54 1.82 -6.20
CA ARG A 58 -12.35 0.83 -6.89
C ARG A 58 -11.75 -0.57 -6.71
N ILE A 59 -10.43 -0.67 -6.81
CA ILE A 59 -9.76 -1.96 -6.65
C ILE A 59 -9.94 -2.50 -5.24
N VAL A 60 -9.80 -1.62 -4.26
CA VAL A 60 -9.89 -2.05 -2.87
C VAL A 60 -11.35 -2.24 -2.44
N GLY A 61 -12.27 -1.57 -3.10
CA GLY A 61 -13.68 -1.71 -2.76
C GLY A 61 -14.14 -0.78 -1.65
N VAL A 62 -13.59 0.43 -1.60
CA VAL A 62 -14.00 1.40 -0.60
C VAL A 62 -14.27 2.72 -1.28
N THR A 63 -14.84 3.68 -0.54
CA THR A 63 -15.06 5.01 -1.10
C THR A 63 -13.74 5.77 -1.10
N VAL A 64 -13.67 6.80 -1.92
CA VAL A 64 -12.47 7.63 -1.98
C VAL A 64 -12.26 8.32 -0.63
N GLY A 65 -13.34 8.70 0.05
CA GLY A 65 -13.21 9.32 1.36
C GLY A 65 -12.54 8.41 2.37
N THR A 66 -12.97 7.15 2.41
CA THR A 66 -12.37 6.18 3.31
C THR A 66 -10.92 5.93 2.91
N LEU A 67 -10.65 5.82 1.62
CA LEU A 67 -9.31 5.58 1.15
C LEU A 67 -8.40 6.74 1.51
N THR A 68 -8.89 7.97 1.45
CA THR A 68 -8.08 9.15 1.75
C THR A 68 -7.52 9.09 3.16
N ILE A 69 -8.33 8.66 4.12
CA ILE A 69 -7.88 8.57 5.50
C ILE A 69 -6.75 7.56 5.62
N ALA A 70 -6.93 6.37 5.04
CA ALA A 70 -5.91 5.34 5.10
C ALA A 70 -4.65 5.76 4.33
N MET A 71 -4.84 6.42 3.19
CA MET A 71 -3.73 6.82 2.36
C MET A 71 -2.90 7.89 3.05
N ASN A 72 -3.54 8.81 3.77
CA ASN A 72 -2.80 9.84 4.51
C ASN A 72 -1.87 9.18 5.53
N ASN A 73 -2.34 8.12 6.18
CA ASN A 73 -1.50 7.41 7.13
C ASN A 73 -0.33 6.72 6.43
N LEU A 74 -0.58 6.12 5.28
CA LEU A 74 0.49 5.41 4.57
C LEU A 74 1.53 6.39 4.03
N VAL A 75 1.11 7.57 3.62
CA VAL A 75 2.05 8.60 3.17
C VAL A 75 2.90 9.04 4.37
N LYS A 76 2.25 9.27 5.51
CA LYS A 76 2.94 9.72 6.69
C LYS A 76 3.96 8.70 7.17
N LYS A 77 3.64 7.42 7.03
CA LYS A 77 4.52 6.36 7.46
C LYS A 77 5.61 6.04 6.44
N GLY A 78 5.53 6.62 5.26
CA GLY A 78 6.56 6.45 4.25
C GLY A 78 6.40 5.27 3.32
N TYR A 79 5.23 4.65 3.29
CA TYR A 79 5.02 3.50 2.42
C TYR A 79 4.60 3.89 1.00
N VAL A 80 3.95 5.02 0.85
CA VAL A 80 3.51 5.47 -0.47
C VAL A 80 3.87 6.93 -0.66
N ILE A 81 3.93 7.36 -1.92
CA ILE A 81 4.23 8.73 -2.28
C ILE A 81 3.03 9.27 -2.99
N ARG A 82 2.64 10.50 -2.66
CA ARG A 82 1.52 11.16 -3.28
C ARG A 82 2.02 12.38 -4.04
N THR A 83 1.70 12.45 -5.33
CA THR A 83 2.12 13.57 -6.16
C THR A 83 0.94 14.05 -6.96
N ARG A 84 1.06 15.24 -7.55
CA ARG A 84 0.01 15.73 -8.41
C ARG A 84 0.43 15.54 -9.85
N SER A 85 -0.56 15.28 -10.71
CA SER A 85 -0.30 15.10 -12.12
C SER A 85 0.16 16.44 -12.71
N GLU A 86 1.15 16.41 -13.56
CA GLU A 86 1.61 17.64 -14.19
C GLU A 86 0.62 18.09 -15.24
N LYS A 87 -0.12 17.14 -15.80
CA LYS A 87 -1.09 17.49 -16.84
C LYS A 87 -2.32 18.11 -16.22
N ASP A 88 -2.74 17.68 -15.05
CA ASP A 88 -3.91 18.20 -14.40
C ASP A 88 -3.66 18.17 -12.91
N ARG A 89 -3.36 19.31 -12.33
CA ARG A 89 -2.98 19.37 -10.93
C ARG A 89 -4.12 19.03 -9.97
N ARG A 90 -5.32 18.84 -10.50
CA ARG A 90 -6.42 18.42 -9.64
C ARG A 90 -6.33 16.91 -9.41
N VAL A 91 -5.54 16.21 -10.21
CA VAL A 91 -5.44 14.77 -10.12
C VAL A 91 -4.25 14.40 -9.22
N VAL A 92 -4.53 13.60 -8.21
CA VAL A 92 -3.51 13.14 -7.28
C VAL A 92 -3.12 11.71 -7.65
N LEU A 93 -1.84 11.45 -7.74
CA LEU A 93 -1.33 10.14 -8.12
C LEU A 93 -0.58 9.52 -6.96
N ILE A 94 -0.74 8.21 -6.81
CA ILE A 94 -0.12 7.47 -5.72
C ILE A 94 0.81 6.41 -6.30
N SER A 95 1.97 6.28 -5.72
CA SER A 95 2.90 5.21 -6.09
C SER A 95 3.58 4.71 -4.82
N LEU A 96 4.20 3.54 -4.91
CA LEU A 96 4.88 3.00 -3.74
C LEU A 96 6.19 3.75 -3.53
N ALA A 97 6.56 3.91 -2.28
CA ALA A 97 7.85 4.47 -1.94
C ALA A 97 8.88 3.35 -2.03
N ASP A 98 10.11 3.70 -2.17
CA ASP A 98 11.17 2.68 -2.28
C ASP A 98 11.51 2.06 -0.94
#